data_820b7d336ea6bc95bf4b98d3518c8b6f
#
_entry.id   820b7d336ea6bc95bf4b98d3518c8b6f
#
_cell.length_a   1.000
_cell.length_b   1.000
_cell.length_c   1.000
_cell.angle_alpha   90.00
_cell.angle_beta   90.00
_cell.angle_gamma   90.00
#
_symmetry.space_group_name_H-M   'P 1'
#
loop_
_entity.id
_entity.type
_entity.pdbx_description
1 polymer ?
#
loop_
_entity_poly.entity_id
_entity_poly.type
_entity_poly.pdbx_seq_one_letter_code
_entity_poly.pdbx_strand_id
1 'polypeptide(L)'
;MGAGMAGLVAAYELERLGFRVEVLEGSLRLGGRVHTHRFGAQEGAPFVELGAMRIPTAHHRTMGYVAHLGLADQVRPFRTLLSEENAFLATGGGYVRLKDAPRALVSEVRASLDLAGFREETVVFGAWLAAVVDAVAPPALRDGLRADLGGRLLGLVDEIDLTPHLRGGGKDRIDVHGLFAAHPGIRAGCGSRLDGFLDDILTETSPRLVRLACGMDQLVQRLAARIRGPIWLGQRATGFELAADHVRVRLGDGEAARVRRCDYVLCTVPFSVLRELPLAGFDEDKLAAVREVVYCPATKVAVHCREPFWEREGIRGGASFSGGRIRQTYYPTSGVDEPVAVAGDAGGTGTGARAGGAGDPSLGAALLASYTIGEDADVLGGMPAPVRHRAVVEELGRMHPQLLRRGMVRGVASLAWGGHPWTRGGCTIRWGADPAGREEQRLRALRPQGRMYFAGEHCATEPAWIEGAVESALEAVELIARDEARRDGPCRGERWRGAAAPAGLEAA
;
A
#
# COMPACT_ATOMS: atom_id res chain seq x y z
N MET A 1 -6.82 13.94 -14.25
CA MET A 1 -7.71 12.78 -14.47
C MET A 1 -7.45 11.78 -13.37
N GLY A 2 -8.46 11.53 -12.51
CA GLY A 2 -8.40 10.71 -11.30
C GLY A 2 -8.27 11.55 -10.03
N ALA A 3 -9.08 11.21 -9.00
CA ALA A 3 -9.07 11.83 -7.66
C ALA A 3 -8.52 10.87 -6.59
N GLY A 4 -7.51 10.07 -6.95
CA GLY A 4 -6.63 9.35 -6.04
C GLY A 4 -5.57 10.28 -5.46
N MET A 5 -4.67 9.75 -4.61
CA MET A 5 -3.62 10.55 -3.98
C MET A 5 -2.78 11.35 -4.99
N ALA A 6 -2.31 10.70 -6.08
CA ALA A 6 -1.52 11.40 -7.09
C ALA A 6 -2.28 12.57 -7.74
N GLY A 7 -3.55 12.36 -8.13
CA GLY A 7 -4.34 13.41 -8.76
C GLY A 7 -4.67 14.58 -7.84
N LEU A 8 -4.96 14.28 -6.56
CA LEU A 8 -5.26 15.34 -5.58
C LEU A 8 -4.01 16.13 -5.18
N VAL A 9 -2.85 15.46 -4.99
CA VAL A 9 -1.56 16.13 -4.75
C VAL A 9 -1.21 17.04 -5.92
N ALA A 10 -1.27 16.51 -7.14
CA ALA A 10 -0.97 17.29 -8.33
C ALA A 10 -1.91 18.49 -8.50
N ALA A 11 -3.21 18.31 -8.26
CA ALA A 11 -4.18 19.41 -8.34
C ALA A 11 -3.86 20.51 -7.33
N TYR A 12 -3.59 20.13 -6.09
CA TYR A 12 -3.22 21.07 -5.02
C TYR A 12 -1.95 21.86 -5.36
N GLU A 13 -0.90 21.18 -5.81
CA GLU A 13 0.39 21.83 -6.14
C GLU A 13 0.30 22.68 -7.40
N LEU A 14 -0.40 22.24 -8.45
CA LEU A 14 -0.62 23.05 -9.65
C LEU A 14 -1.39 24.34 -9.34
N GLU A 15 -2.40 24.30 -8.46
CA GLU A 15 -3.09 25.52 -8.02
C GLU A 15 -2.17 26.49 -7.25
N ARG A 16 -1.24 25.94 -6.44
CA ARG A 16 -0.23 26.77 -5.74
C ARG A 16 0.71 27.45 -6.72
N LEU A 17 0.97 26.81 -7.85
CA LEU A 17 1.74 27.37 -8.95
C LEU A 17 0.93 28.31 -9.87
N GLY A 18 -0.36 28.55 -9.57
CA GLY A 18 -1.22 29.48 -10.29
C GLY A 18 -1.96 28.90 -11.48
N PHE A 19 -1.92 27.59 -11.70
CA PHE A 19 -2.74 26.94 -12.73
C PHE A 19 -4.21 26.91 -12.32
N ARG A 20 -5.09 27.00 -13.31
CA ARG A 20 -6.51 26.70 -13.13
C ARG A 20 -6.72 25.20 -13.33
N VAL A 21 -7.13 24.52 -12.28
CA VAL A 21 -7.24 23.06 -12.24
C VAL A 21 -8.69 22.61 -12.13
N GLU A 22 -9.04 21.56 -12.87
CA GLU A 22 -10.25 20.76 -12.67
C GLU A 22 -9.85 19.29 -12.47
N VAL A 23 -10.45 18.63 -11.47
CA VAL A 23 -10.25 17.21 -11.24
C VAL A 23 -11.46 16.42 -11.76
N LEU A 24 -11.22 15.45 -12.65
CA LEU A 24 -12.25 14.56 -13.17
C LEU A 24 -12.01 13.15 -12.64
N GLU A 25 -12.96 12.62 -11.86
CA GLU A 25 -12.94 11.28 -11.26
C GLU A 25 -14.03 10.42 -11.87
N GLY A 26 -13.67 9.22 -12.34
CA GLY A 26 -14.61 8.29 -12.98
C GLY A 26 -15.62 7.68 -12.01
N SER A 27 -15.20 7.41 -10.79
CA SER A 27 -16.06 6.86 -9.74
C SER A 27 -16.90 7.93 -9.04
N LEU A 28 -17.77 7.50 -8.14
CA LEU A 28 -18.53 8.39 -7.24
C LEU A 28 -17.81 8.63 -5.89
N ARG A 29 -16.53 8.30 -5.80
CA ARG A 29 -15.75 8.36 -4.56
C ARG A 29 -14.35 8.95 -4.81
N LEU A 30 -13.87 9.76 -3.89
CA LEU A 30 -12.48 10.21 -3.85
C LEU A 30 -11.55 9.12 -3.29
N GLY A 31 -10.26 9.26 -3.53
CA GLY A 31 -9.20 8.52 -2.85
C GLY A 31 -8.60 7.36 -3.65
N GLY A 32 -9.23 6.92 -4.75
CA GLY A 32 -8.70 5.81 -5.54
C GLY A 32 -8.49 4.55 -4.68
N ARG A 33 -7.22 4.13 -4.51
CA ARG A 33 -6.83 2.97 -3.70
C ARG A 33 -6.66 3.25 -2.19
N VAL A 34 -6.95 4.44 -1.72
CA VAL A 34 -7.21 4.73 -0.31
C VAL A 34 -8.71 4.57 -0.06
N HIS A 35 -9.10 3.62 0.79
CA HIS A 35 -10.50 3.29 1.05
C HIS A 35 -10.70 2.78 2.48
N THR A 36 -11.20 3.64 3.33
CA THR A 36 -11.65 3.30 4.67
C THR A 36 -13.12 2.90 4.63
N HIS A 37 -13.44 1.67 5.02
CA HIS A 37 -14.84 1.19 5.14
C HIS A 37 -15.30 1.28 6.59
N ARG A 38 -16.41 1.97 6.83
CA ARG A 38 -17.03 2.12 8.16
C ARG A 38 -18.28 1.26 8.25
N PHE A 39 -18.44 0.52 9.35
CA PHE A 39 -19.62 -0.30 9.64
C PHE A 39 -20.71 0.50 10.37
N GLY A 40 -21.05 1.64 9.84
CA GLY A 40 -22.08 2.55 10.36
C GLY A 40 -21.76 4.00 9.99
N ALA A 41 -22.75 4.87 10.12
CA ALA A 41 -22.61 6.31 9.85
C ALA A 41 -22.35 7.13 11.12
N GLN A 42 -22.55 6.54 12.31
CA GLN A 42 -22.38 7.20 13.58
C GLN A 42 -20.90 7.45 13.91
N GLU A 43 -20.62 8.47 14.70
CA GLU A 43 -19.27 8.71 15.22
C GLU A 43 -18.79 7.51 16.04
N GLY A 44 -17.51 7.15 15.87
CA GLY A 44 -16.94 5.97 16.53
C GLY A 44 -17.30 4.63 15.89
N ALA A 45 -18.03 4.62 14.76
CA ALA A 45 -18.33 3.37 14.06
C ALA A 45 -17.05 2.59 13.75
N PRO A 46 -16.99 1.28 14.00
CA PRO A 46 -15.84 0.45 13.66
C PRO A 46 -15.53 0.54 12.17
N PHE A 47 -14.24 0.59 11.83
CA PHE A 47 -13.80 0.69 10.45
C PHE A 47 -12.61 -0.21 10.15
N VAL A 48 -12.38 -0.47 8.87
CA VAL A 48 -11.24 -1.23 8.35
C VAL A 48 -10.75 -0.59 7.05
N GLU A 49 -9.45 -0.61 6.84
CA GLU A 49 -8.85 -0.16 5.59
C GLU A 49 -8.95 -1.24 4.51
N LEU A 50 -9.86 -1.07 3.58
CA LEU A 50 -9.94 -1.92 2.38
C LEU A 50 -8.96 -1.51 1.28
N GLY A 51 -8.34 -0.33 1.41
CA GLY A 51 -7.23 0.19 0.60
C GLY A 51 -5.92 0.23 1.37
N ALA A 52 -5.11 1.28 1.13
CA ALA A 52 -3.88 1.55 1.87
C ALA A 52 -4.19 1.65 3.37
N MET A 53 -3.40 0.98 4.20
CA MET A 53 -3.69 0.84 5.64
C MET A 53 -2.57 1.30 6.58
N ARG A 54 -1.39 1.59 6.04
CA ARG A 54 -0.18 1.94 6.80
C ARG A 54 0.73 2.86 5.99
N ILE A 55 1.59 3.60 6.69
CA ILE A 55 2.59 4.49 6.13
C ILE A 55 3.92 4.21 6.84
N PRO A 56 5.01 3.88 6.14
CA PRO A 56 6.35 3.92 6.70
C PRO A 56 6.72 5.36 7.09
N THR A 57 7.30 5.57 8.27
CA THR A 57 7.74 6.92 8.68
C THR A 57 8.90 7.46 7.84
N ALA A 58 9.59 6.58 7.11
CA ALA A 58 10.61 6.94 6.12
C ALA A 58 10.01 7.53 4.82
N HIS A 59 8.70 7.42 4.61
CA HIS A 59 8.00 8.03 3.49
C HIS A 59 7.79 9.53 3.75
N HIS A 60 8.87 10.29 3.60
CA HIS A 60 8.92 11.69 4.06
C HIS A 60 7.92 12.61 3.35
N ARG A 61 7.64 12.38 2.07
CA ARG A 61 6.66 13.18 1.32
C ARG A 61 5.25 12.95 1.86
N THR A 62 4.87 11.69 2.05
CA THR A 62 3.56 11.33 2.64
C THR A 62 3.43 11.87 4.06
N MET A 63 4.45 11.70 4.90
CA MET A 63 4.47 12.22 6.26
C MET A 63 4.44 13.75 6.28
N GLY A 64 5.10 14.41 5.33
CA GLY A 64 5.02 15.86 5.12
C GLY A 64 3.60 16.33 4.82
N TYR A 65 2.85 15.62 3.96
CA TYR A 65 1.44 15.92 3.72
C TYR A 65 0.56 15.61 4.95
N VAL A 66 0.85 14.56 5.72
CA VAL A 66 0.16 14.28 7.00
C VAL A 66 0.29 15.47 7.94
N ALA A 67 1.49 15.99 8.13
CA ALA A 67 1.74 17.17 8.96
C ALA A 67 1.07 18.44 8.38
N HIS A 68 1.29 18.72 7.09
CA HIS A 68 0.76 19.89 6.41
C HIS A 68 -0.78 19.96 6.43
N LEU A 69 -1.44 18.82 6.41
CA LEU A 69 -2.90 18.71 6.45
C LEU A 69 -3.47 18.73 7.88
N GLY A 70 -2.63 18.90 8.91
CA GLY A 70 -3.04 18.93 10.31
C GLY A 70 -3.52 17.57 10.82
N LEU A 71 -2.85 16.49 10.41
CA LEU A 71 -3.15 15.12 10.81
C LEU A 71 -2.05 14.50 11.71
N ALA A 72 -1.05 15.29 12.12
CA ALA A 72 0.05 14.80 12.93
C ALA A 72 -0.40 14.19 14.27
N ASP A 73 -1.41 14.80 14.90
CA ASP A 73 -2.04 14.32 16.13
C ASP A 73 -2.82 13.00 15.96
N GLN A 74 -3.13 12.62 14.72
CA GLN A 74 -3.83 11.38 14.37
C GLN A 74 -2.89 10.21 14.08
N VAL A 75 -1.58 10.43 14.02
CA VAL A 75 -0.61 9.40 13.71
C VAL A 75 -0.47 8.44 14.91
N ARG A 76 -0.67 7.15 14.65
CA ARG A 76 -0.57 6.08 15.64
C ARG A 76 0.33 4.96 15.12
N PRO A 77 1.02 4.22 15.99
CA PRO A 77 1.77 3.05 15.56
C PRO A 77 0.88 2.07 14.81
N PHE A 78 1.44 1.44 13.79
CA PHE A 78 0.82 0.29 13.12
C PHE A 78 1.59 -0.97 13.51
N ARG A 79 0.94 -1.90 14.22
CA ARG A 79 1.51 -3.20 14.52
C ARG A 79 1.52 -4.06 13.27
N THR A 80 2.70 -4.40 12.84
CA THR A 80 2.96 -5.05 11.56
C THR A 80 2.96 -6.58 11.66
N LEU A 81 3.37 -7.21 10.55
CA LEU A 81 3.60 -8.65 10.46
C LEU A 81 4.59 -9.11 11.55
N LEU A 82 4.33 -10.27 12.14
CA LEU A 82 5.22 -10.92 13.12
C LEU A 82 5.47 -10.14 14.42
N SER A 83 4.82 -9.00 14.62
CA SER A 83 5.02 -8.17 15.82
C SER A 83 4.13 -8.58 17.01
N GLU A 84 3.08 -9.38 16.78
CA GLU A 84 2.12 -9.80 17.83
C GLU A 84 2.34 -11.27 18.20
N GLU A 85 2.97 -11.50 19.34
CA GLU A 85 3.37 -12.84 19.82
C GLU A 85 2.19 -13.81 20.00
N ASN A 86 1.01 -13.29 20.32
CA ASN A 86 -0.19 -14.11 20.50
C ASN A 86 -1.01 -14.33 19.23
N ALA A 87 -0.64 -13.69 18.11
CA ALA A 87 -1.22 -13.99 16.81
C ALA A 87 -0.89 -15.43 16.37
N PHE A 88 -1.59 -15.92 15.36
CA PHE A 88 -1.44 -17.28 14.89
C PHE A 88 -0.62 -17.39 13.61
N LEU A 89 0.06 -18.51 13.49
CA LEU A 89 0.69 -18.97 12.24
C LEU A 89 0.19 -20.37 11.93
N ALA A 90 -0.21 -20.59 10.68
CA ALA A 90 -0.50 -21.95 10.20
C ALA A 90 0.80 -22.73 10.00
N THR A 91 0.82 -23.96 10.46
CA THR A 91 1.88 -24.95 10.26
C THR A 91 1.24 -26.27 9.79
N GLY A 92 2.04 -27.24 9.36
CA GLY A 92 1.53 -28.58 8.99
C GLY A 92 0.76 -29.28 10.09
N GLY A 93 1.00 -28.93 11.35
CA GLY A 93 0.27 -29.46 12.53
C GLY A 93 -0.96 -28.66 12.96
N GLY A 94 -1.32 -27.57 12.25
CA GLY A 94 -2.43 -26.69 12.60
C GLY A 94 -1.99 -25.25 12.91
N TYR A 95 -2.76 -24.52 13.73
CA TYR A 95 -2.41 -23.15 14.13
C TYR A 95 -1.60 -23.14 15.42
N VAL A 96 -0.45 -22.47 15.40
CA VAL A 96 0.39 -22.21 16.58
C VAL A 96 0.46 -20.72 16.87
N ARG A 97 0.74 -20.33 18.11
CA ARG A 97 1.02 -18.92 18.42
C ARG A 97 2.37 -18.51 17.87
N LEU A 98 2.52 -17.26 17.41
CA LEU A 98 3.79 -16.76 16.86
C LEU A 98 4.96 -16.91 17.84
N LYS A 99 4.72 -16.75 19.13
CA LYS A 99 5.74 -16.99 20.19
C LYS A 99 6.23 -18.44 20.23
N ASP A 100 5.42 -19.39 19.79
CA ASP A 100 5.73 -20.81 19.81
C ASP A 100 6.12 -21.36 18.41
N ALA A 101 5.97 -20.51 17.38
CA ALA A 101 6.18 -20.89 15.98
C ALA A 101 7.63 -21.30 15.62
N PRO A 102 8.71 -20.75 16.20
CA PRO A 102 10.07 -21.07 15.78
C PRO A 102 10.37 -22.56 15.74
N ARG A 103 9.95 -23.30 16.76
CA ARG A 103 10.17 -24.76 16.81
C ARG A 103 9.44 -25.52 15.71
N ALA A 104 8.19 -25.16 15.42
CA ALA A 104 7.40 -25.78 14.36
C ALA A 104 7.99 -25.46 12.99
N LEU A 105 8.36 -24.20 12.74
CA LEU A 105 8.94 -23.74 11.48
C LEU A 105 10.30 -24.39 11.19
N VAL A 106 11.18 -24.50 12.17
CA VAL A 106 12.49 -25.17 12.00
C VAL A 106 12.29 -26.64 11.60
N SER A 107 11.33 -27.32 12.22
CA SER A 107 11.03 -28.73 11.86
C SER A 107 10.52 -28.85 10.42
N GLU A 108 9.64 -27.96 9.99
CA GLU A 108 9.06 -27.96 8.63
C GLU A 108 10.11 -27.62 7.57
N VAL A 109 10.94 -26.61 7.82
CA VAL A 109 11.98 -26.18 6.87
C VAL A 109 13.04 -27.24 6.69
N ARG A 110 13.46 -27.92 7.76
CA ARG A 110 14.37 -29.06 7.68
C ARG A 110 13.82 -30.24 6.86
N ALA A 111 12.51 -30.38 6.79
CA ALA A 111 11.86 -31.41 5.97
C ALA A 111 11.75 -30.98 4.49
N SER A 112 11.76 -29.67 4.19
CA SER A 112 11.49 -29.11 2.86
C SER A 112 12.74 -28.56 2.12
N LEU A 113 13.78 -28.20 2.86
CA LEU A 113 15.04 -27.68 2.33
C LEU A 113 16.20 -28.52 2.83
N ASP A 114 17.17 -28.79 1.97
CA ASP A 114 18.43 -29.41 2.39
C ASP A 114 19.26 -28.39 3.18
N LEU A 115 19.13 -28.47 4.50
CA LEU A 115 19.86 -27.61 5.45
C LEU A 115 20.98 -28.35 6.17
N ALA A 116 21.37 -29.53 5.67
CA ALA A 116 22.49 -30.28 6.21
C ALA A 116 23.78 -29.46 6.06
N GLY A 117 24.41 -29.16 7.18
CA GLY A 117 25.66 -28.40 7.22
C GLY A 117 25.53 -26.91 7.61
N PHE A 118 24.31 -26.34 7.63
CA PHE A 118 24.11 -24.99 8.18
C PHE A 118 24.05 -24.98 9.70
N ARG A 119 24.52 -23.86 10.29
CA ARG A 119 24.41 -23.61 11.73
C ARG A 119 22.94 -23.47 12.14
N GLU A 120 22.65 -23.76 13.41
CA GLU A 120 21.25 -23.72 13.93
C GLU A 120 20.63 -22.33 13.79
N GLU A 121 21.39 -21.27 13.97
CA GLU A 121 20.92 -19.89 13.85
C GLU A 121 20.55 -19.56 12.40
N THR A 122 21.28 -20.08 11.42
CA THR A 122 20.98 -19.95 10.00
C THR A 122 19.71 -20.70 9.63
N VAL A 123 19.50 -21.89 10.21
CA VAL A 123 18.27 -22.66 10.03
C VAL A 123 17.06 -21.89 10.60
N VAL A 124 17.19 -21.27 11.77
CA VAL A 124 16.13 -20.41 12.37
C VAL A 124 15.81 -19.24 11.46
N PHE A 125 16.82 -18.56 10.93
CA PHE A 125 16.62 -17.47 9.98
C PHE A 125 15.88 -17.94 8.72
N GLY A 126 16.34 -19.04 8.12
CA GLY A 126 15.72 -19.62 6.93
C GLY A 126 14.27 -20.02 7.16
N ALA A 127 13.96 -20.59 8.31
CA ALA A 127 12.62 -21.00 8.69
C ALA A 127 11.65 -19.79 8.79
N TRP A 128 12.09 -18.74 9.44
CA TRP A 128 11.29 -17.51 9.52
C TRP A 128 11.07 -16.87 8.16
N LEU A 129 12.11 -16.76 7.35
CA LEU A 129 11.98 -16.11 6.04
C LEU A 129 11.13 -16.93 5.07
N ALA A 130 11.23 -18.27 5.11
CA ALA A 130 10.36 -19.15 4.33
C ALA A 130 8.89 -18.98 4.73
N ALA A 131 8.60 -18.88 6.03
CA ALA A 131 7.24 -18.62 6.51
C ALA A 131 6.71 -17.26 6.06
N VAL A 132 7.56 -16.23 6.01
CA VAL A 132 7.19 -14.90 5.47
C VAL A 132 6.91 -14.98 3.98
N VAL A 133 7.73 -15.69 3.20
CA VAL A 133 7.49 -15.92 1.76
C VAL A 133 6.10 -16.57 1.56
N ASP A 134 5.78 -17.59 2.34
CA ASP A 134 4.49 -18.27 2.23
C ASP A 134 3.30 -17.41 2.62
N ALA A 135 3.49 -16.56 3.62
CA ALA A 135 2.43 -15.69 4.12
C ALA A 135 2.13 -14.51 3.19
N VAL A 136 3.16 -13.95 2.54
CA VAL A 136 3.09 -12.65 1.86
C VAL A 136 3.21 -12.77 0.36
N ALA A 137 4.11 -13.61 -0.17
CA ALA A 137 4.38 -13.65 -1.60
C ALA A 137 3.20 -14.23 -2.41
N PRO A 138 2.93 -13.70 -3.63
CA PRO A 138 2.01 -14.32 -4.57
C PRO A 138 2.42 -15.77 -4.89
N PRO A 139 1.47 -16.69 -5.10
CA PRO A 139 1.76 -18.10 -5.38
C PRO A 139 2.81 -18.33 -6.48
N ALA A 140 2.70 -17.62 -7.59
CA ALA A 140 3.64 -17.74 -8.73
C ALA A 140 5.10 -17.43 -8.39
N LEU A 141 5.36 -16.69 -7.32
CA LEU A 141 6.72 -16.30 -6.93
C LEU A 141 7.31 -17.14 -5.79
N ARG A 142 6.48 -17.87 -5.04
CA ARG A 142 6.90 -18.59 -3.81
C ARG A 142 8.01 -19.59 -4.06
N ASP A 143 7.86 -20.46 -5.04
CA ASP A 143 8.85 -21.51 -5.32
C ASP A 143 10.19 -20.92 -5.72
N GLY A 144 10.16 -19.87 -6.56
CA GLY A 144 11.35 -19.17 -6.95
C GLY A 144 12.05 -18.44 -5.81
N LEU A 145 11.28 -17.76 -4.94
CA LEU A 145 11.83 -17.10 -3.75
C LEU A 145 12.41 -18.11 -2.75
N ARG A 146 11.75 -19.25 -2.54
CA ARG A 146 12.28 -20.34 -1.70
C ARG A 146 13.57 -20.92 -2.24
N ALA A 147 13.67 -21.10 -3.57
CA ALA A 147 14.88 -21.57 -4.20
C ALA A 147 16.04 -20.56 -4.04
N ASP A 148 15.77 -19.27 -4.26
CA ASP A 148 16.77 -18.19 -4.06
C ASP A 148 17.23 -18.10 -2.61
N LEU A 149 16.31 -18.32 -1.66
CA LEU A 149 16.59 -18.33 -0.22
C LEU A 149 17.53 -19.50 0.13
N GLY A 150 17.17 -20.73 -0.24
CA GLY A 150 17.95 -21.94 0.07
C GLY A 150 19.30 -22.00 -0.63
N GLY A 151 19.38 -21.51 -1.88
CA GLY A 151 20.56 -21.65 -2.69
C GLY A 151 21.68 -20.64 -2.39
N ARG A 152 21.36 -19.41 -2.07
CA ARG A 152 22.36 -18.34 -1.96
C ARG A 152 22.31 -17.56 -0.65
N LEU A 153 21.13 -17.12 -0.23
CA LEU A 153 21.01 -16.26 0.93
C LEU A 153 21.48 -16.97 2.21
N LEU A 154 21.06 -18.21 2.42
CA LEU A 154 21.45 -18.97 3.61
C LEU A 154 22.96 -19.19 3.68
N GLY A 155 23.62 -19.43 2.53
CA GLY A 155 25.09 -19.53 2.48
C GLY A 155 25.78 -18.24 2.91
N LEU A 156 25.31 -17.09 2.43
CA LEU A 156 25.85 -15.77 2.83
C LEU A 156 25.62 -15.50 4.32
N VAL A 157 24.45 -15.84 4.84
CA VAL A 157 24.10 -15.65 6.25
C VAL A 157 24.88 -16.60 7.16
N ASP A 158 25.21 -17.81 6.69
CA ASP A 158 25.96 -18.80 7.47
C ASP A 158 27.40 -18.39 7.72
N GLU A 159 27.97 -17.49 6.91
CA GLU A 159 29.32 -16.93 7.10
C GLU A 159 29.36 -15.86 8.19
N ILE A 160 28.20 -15.41 8.70
CA ILE A 160 28.09 -14.28 9.63
C ILE A 160 27.79 -14.78 11.05
N ASP A 161 28.36 -14.14 12.07
CA ASP A 161 27.93 -14.36 13.46
C ASP A 161 26.53 -13.78 13.68
N LEU A 162 25.53 -14.65 13.79
CA LEU A 162 24.14 -14.25 14.04
C LEU A 162 23.82 -14.04 15.51
N THR A 163 24.72 -14.37 16.43
CA THR A 163 24.51 -14.26 17.90
C THR A 163 24.02 -12.89 18.33
N PRO A 164 24.56 -11.75 17.83
CA PRO A 164 24.10 -10.42 18.20
C PRO A 164 22.66 -10.11 17.77
N HIS A 165 22.17 -10.83 16.76
CA HIS A 165 20.84 -10.61 16.15
C HIS A 165 19.79 -11.58 16.70
N LEU A 166 20.16 -12.55 17.51
CA LEU A 166 19.21 -13.49 18.12
C LEU A 166 18.39 -12.80 19.21
N ARG A 167 17.09 -13.08 19.24
CA ARG A 167 16.11 -12.54 20.19
C ARG A 167 15.29 -13.67 20.82
N GLY A 168 14.57 -13.34 21.90
CA GLY A 168 13.77 -14.30 22.67
C GLY A 168 14.58 -15.05 23.73
N GLY A 169 13.86 -15.67 24.68
CA GLY A 169 14.49 -16.41 25.79
C GLY A 169 15.22 -17.67 25.34
N GLY A 170 14.82 -18.28 24.23
CA GLY A 170 15.47 -19.43 23.60
C GLY A 170 16.42 -19.06 22.47
N LYS A 171 16.64 -17.78 22.19
CA LYS A 171 17.40 -17.28 21.03
C LYS A 171 16.92 -17.88 19.69
N ASP A 172 15.63 -18.09 19.58
CA ASP A 172 14.95 -18.78 18.49
C ASP A 172 14.26 -17.82 17.50
N ARG A 173 14.49 -16.51 17.66
CA ARG A 173 14.02 -15.44 16.76
C ARG A 173 15.18 -14.59 16.31
N ILE A 174 15.10 -14.01 15.11
CA ILE A 174 16.13 -13.14 14.56
C ILE A 174 15.59 -11.74 14.36
N ASP A 175 16.39 -10.74 14.76
CA ASP A 175 16.22 -9.35 14.39
C ASP A 175 16.70 -9.14 12.96
N VAL A 176 15.80 -9.37 12.02
CA VAL A 176 16.09 -9.29 10.57
C VAL A 176 16.49 -7.88 10.16
N HIS A 177 15.87 -6.86 10.77
CA HIS A 177 16.22 -5.45 10.50
C HIS A 177 17.63 -5.12 10.96
N GLY A 178 17.98 -5.49 12.19
CA GLY A 178 19.33 -5.32 12.72
C GLY A 178 20.38 -6.08 11.93
N LEU A 179 20.06 -7.30 11.47
CA LEU A 179 20.95 -8.11 10.65
C LEU A 179 21.27 -7.42 9.32
N PHE A 180 20.25 -7.02 8.54
CA PHE A 180 20.48 -6.39 7.24
C PHE A 180 21.08 -4.97 7.36
N ALA A 181 20.81 -4.26 8.45
CA ALA A 181 21.45 -2.97 8.72
C ALA A 181 22.94 -3.12 9.04
N ALA A 182 23.33 -4.16 9.80
CA ALA A 182 24.72 -4.44 10.13
C ALA A 182 25.50 -5.04 8.95
N HIS A 183 24.83 -5.78 8.07
CA HIS A 183 25.43 -6.53 6.96
C HIS A 183 24.77 -6.23 5.61
N PRO A 184 24.83 -4.98 5.10
CA PRO A 184 24.17 -4.60 3.84
C PRO A 184 24.67 -5.38 2.62
N GLY A 185 25.90 -5.93 2.67
CA GLY A 185 26.48 -6.76 1.62
C GLY A 185 25.73 -8.06 1.36
N ILE A 186 24.94 -8.56 2.31
CA ILE A 186 24.09 -9.76 2.10
C ILE A 186 23.09 -9.51 0.98
N ARG A 187 22.42 -8.36 0.97
CA ARG A 187 21.45 -8.00 -0.07
C ARG A 187 22.10 -7.89 -1.45
N ALA A 188 23.29 -7.28 -1.53
CA ALA A 188 24.04 -7.16 -2.78
C ALA A 188 24.42 -8.53 -3.37
N GLY A 189 24.53 -9.57 -2.53
CA GLY A 189 24.78 -10.94 -2.94
C GLY A 189 23.54 -11.72 -3.42
N CYS A 190 22.31 -11.20 -3.17
CA CYS A 190 21.06 -11.84 -3.58
C CYS A 190 20.75 -11.58 -5.06
N GLY A 191 19.98 -12.47 -5.69
CA GLY A 191 19.40 -12.20 -7.00
C GLY A 191 18.32 -11.12 -6.91
N SER A 192 18.06 -10.40 -8.02
CA SER A 192 17.14 -9.25 -8.06
C SER A 192 15.72 -9.54 -7.55
N ARG A 193 15.23 -10.77 -7.76
CA ARG A 193 13.92 -11.20 -7.27
C ARG A 193 13.88 -11.24 -5.74
N LEU A 194 14.88 -11.88 -5.12
CA LEU A 194 14.95 -12.00 -3.66
C LEU A 194 15.28 -10.65 -3.02
N ASP A 195 16.17 -9.86 -3.61
CA ASP A 195 16.49 -8.51 -3.13
C ASP A 195 15.25 -7.59 -3.14
N GLY A 196 14.48 -7.59 -4.24
CA GLY A 196 13.23 -6.83 -4.31
C GLY A 196 12.17 -7.29 -3.30
N PHE A 197 12.06 -8.60 -3.08
CA PHE A 197 11.18 -9.14 -2.05
C PHE A 197 11.63 -8.75 -0.63
N LEU A 198 12.93 -8.82 -0.36
CA LEU A 198 13.48 -8.43 0.95
C LEU A 198 13.27 -6.94 1.23
N ASP A 199 13.38 -6.10 0.22
CA ASP A 199 13.14 -4.67 0.33
C ASP A 199 11.72 -4.37 0.80
N ASP A 200 10.72 -4.97 0.15
CA ASP A 200 9.33 -4.85 0.53
C ASP A 200 9.07 -5.42 1.94
N ILE A 201 9.65 -6.58 2.27
CA ILE A 201 9.44 -7.22 3.58
C ILE A 201 10.07 -6.41 4.71
N LEU A 202 11.25 -5.86 4.51
CA LEU A 202 11.88 -4.99 5.50
C LEU A 202 11.04 -3.72 5.73
N THR A 203 10.45 -3.17 4.68
CA THR A 203 9.51 -2.06 4.81
C THR A 203 8.24 -2.50 5.54
N GLU A 204 7.64 -3.62 5.14
CA GLU A 204 6.39 -4.14 5.71
C GLU A 204 6.49 -4.64 7.15
N THR A 205 7.66 -5.08 7.58
CA THR A 205 7.91 -5.52 8.96
C THR A 205 8.57 -4.45 9.83
N SER A 206 8.79 -3.25 9.29
CA SER A 206 9.42 -2.14 10.01
C SER A 206 8.64 -1.78 11.27
N PRO A 207 9.31 -1.60 12.42
CA PRO A 207 8.67 -1.09 13.63
C PRO A 207 8.25 0.37 13.52
N ARG A 208 8.63 1.05 12.43
CA ARG A 208 8.32 2.45 12.14
C ARG A 208 7.14 2.61 11.17
N LEU A 209 6.21 1.67 11.15
CA LEU A 209 4.95 1.82 10.43
C LEU A 209 3.93 2.55 11.29
N VAL A 210 3.17 3.44 10.64
CA VAL A 210 2.10 4.21 11.29
C VAL A 210 0.80 4.12 10.52
N ARG A 211 -0.29 4.50 11.16
CA ARG A 211 -1.65 4.64 10.60
C ARG A 211 -2.29 5.94 11.08
N LEU A 212 -3.36 6.35 10.45
CA LEU A 212 -4.20 7.45 10.94
C LEU A 212 -5.33 6.89 11.83
N ALA A 213 -5.50 7.46 13.01
CA ALA A 213 -6.45 6.98 14.03
C ALA A 213 -7.91 6.97 13.56
N CYS A 214 -8.28 7.95 12.71
CA CYS A 214 -9.64 8.11 12.20
C CYS A 214 -9.83 7.57 10.77
N GLY A 215 -8.86 6.81 10.25
CA GLY A 215 -8.86 6.22 8.91
C GLY A 215 -7.98 6.95 7.91
N MET A 216 -7.43 6.21 6.98
CA MET A 216 -6.50 6.71 5.95
C MET A 216 -7.19 7.69 4.98
N ASP A 217 -8.50 7.58 4.82
CA ASP A 217 -9.30 8.49 3.98
C ASP A 217 -9.29 9.95 4.47
N GLN A 218 -8.90 10.22 5.72
CA GLN A 218 -8.71 11.58 6.23
C GLN A 218 -7.66 12.35 5.43
N LEU A 219 -6.60 11.68 4.98
CA LEU A 219 -5.59 12.29 4.11
C LEU A 219 -6.22 12.78 2.80
N VAL A 220 -7.06 11.96 2.19
CA VAL A 220 -7.78 12.27 0.95
C VAL A 220 -8.76 13.43 1.18
N GLN A 221 -9.58 13.36 2.23
CA GLN A 221 -10.61 14.36 2.52
C GLN A 221 -10.00 15.74 2.82
N ARG A 222 -8.94 15.77 3.65
CA ARG A 222 -8.26 17.02 4.00
C ARG A 222 -7.55 17.64 2.80
N LEU A 223 -6.96 16.83 1.94
CA LEU A 223 -6.30 17.29 0.71
C LEU A 223 -7.33 17.83 -0.28
N ALA A 224 -8.42 17.09 -0.53
CA ALA A 224 -9.49 17.53 -1.43
C ALA A 224 -10.14 18.84 -0.98
N ALA A 225 -10.32 19.03 0.33
CA ALA A 225 -10.87 20.27 0.90
C ALA A 225 -9.98 21.51 0.71
N ARG A 226 -8.71 21.36 0.33
CA ARG A 226 -7.77 22.45 0.04
C ARG A 226 -7.68 22.83 -1.43
N ILE A 227 -8.24 22.00 -2.31
CA ILE A 227 -8.34 22.28 -3.74
C ILE A 227 -9.49 23.26 -3.96
N ARG A 228 -9.20 24.36 -4.66
CA ARG A 228 -10.17 25.44 -4.94
C ARG A 228 -10.99 25.17 -6.19
N GLY A 229 -10.37 24.50 -7.18
CA GLY A 229 -11.01 24.12 -8.43
C GLY A 229 -12.03 23.00 -8.24
N PRO A 230 -12.91 22.80 -9.21
CA PRO A 230 -13.97 21.80 -9.10
C PRO A 230 -13.41 20.38 -9.18
N ILE A 231 -13.95 19.51 -8.33
CA ILE A 231 -13.73 18.06 -8.37
C ILE A 231 -15.03 17.40 -8.82
N TRP A 232 -15.03 16.86 -10.04
CA TRP A 232 -16.20 16.25 -10.67
C TRP A 232 -16.16 14.73 -10.53
N LEU A 233 -17.09 14.16 -9.80
CA LEU A 233 -17.27 12.71 -9.70
C LEU A 233 -18.14 12.18 -10.87
N GLY A 234 -18.04 10.87 -11.15
CA GLY A 234 -18.80 10.23 -12.22
C GLY A 234 -18.37 10.64 -13.63
N GLN A 235 -17.18 11.23 -13.77
CA GLN A 235 -16.64 11.68 -15.06
C GLN A 235 -15.75 10.60 -15.68
N ARG A 236 -16.34 9.55 -16.20
CA ARG A 236 -15.63 8.45 -16.85
C ARG A 236 -14.96 8.93 -18.14
N ALA A 237 -13.63 8.87 -18.17
CA ALA A 237 -12.89 9.01 -19.42
C ALA A 237 -13.07 7.77 -20.29
N THR A 238 -13.33 7.97 -21.57
CA THR A 238 -13.52 6.93 -22.58
C THR A 238 -12.54 7.02 -23.74
N GLY A 239 -11.59 7.96 -23.68
CA GLY A 239 -10.48 8.07 -24.62
C GLY A 239 -9.75 9.38 -24.51
N PHE A 240 -8.54 9.41 -25.07
CA PHE A 240 -7.69 10.58 -25.14
C PHE A 240 -7.18 10.77 -26.59
N GLU A 241 -7.09 12.04 -27.00
CA GLU A 241 -6.56 12.40 -28.30
C GLU A 241 -5.59 13.57 -28.12
N LEU A 242 -4.34 13.37 -28.53
CA LEU A 242 -3.30 14.38 -28.47
C LEU A 242 -3.36 15.27 -29.71
N ALA A 243 -3.45 16.58 -29.50
CA ALA A 243 -3.29 17.59 -30.53
C ALA A 243 -2.01 18.39 -30.25
N ALA A 244 -1.56 19.22 -31.20
CA ALA A 244 -0.31 19.98 -31.08
C ALA A 244 -0.35 20.98 -29.91
N ASP A 245 -1.50 21.60 -29.64
CA ASP A 245 -1.69 22.68 -28.66
C ASP A 245 -2.60 22.34 -27.49
N HIS A 246 -3.22 21.15 -27.46
CA HIS A 246 -4.16 20.73 -26.42
C HIS A 246 -4.33 19.22 -26.38
N VAL A 247 -5.05 18.74 -25.36
CA VAL A 247 -5.50 17.35 -25.25
C VAL A 247 -7.03 17.33 -25.26
N ARG A 248 -7.62 16.42 -26.03
CA ARG A 248 -9.05 16.14 -26.01
C ARG A 248 -9.32 14.93 -25.13
N VAL A 249 -10.16 15.10 -24.12
CA VAL A 249 -10.61 14.03 -23.24
C VAL A 249 -12.04 13.70 -23.57
N ARG A 250 -12.31 12.47 -24.01
CA ARG A 250 -13.66 11.96 -24.20
C ARG A 250 -14.22 11.47 -22.87
N LEU A 251 -15.42 11.91 -22.53
CA LEU A 251 -16.10 11.59 -21.27
C LEU A 251 -17.47 11.00 -21.56
N GLY A 252 -17.85 9.97 -20.79
CA GLY A 252 -19.17 9.33 -20.92
C GLY A 252 -19.32 8.47 -22.16
N ASP A 253 -20.45 7.78 -22.27
CA ASP A 253 -20.79 6.87 -23.34
C ASP A 253 -22.13 7.30 -24.01
N GLY A 254 -22.37 6.86 -25.26
CA GLY A 254 -23.62 7.08 -25.97
C GLY A 254 -23.99 8.57 -26.11
N GLU A 255 -25.25 8.90 -25.89
CA GLU A 255 -25.77 10.27 -25.99
C GLU A 255 -25.19 11.24 -24.94
N ALA A 256 -24.66 10.72 -23.81
CA ALA A 256 -24.00 11.50 -22.80
C ALA A 256 -22.52 11.79 -23.11
N ALA A 257 -22.01 11.27 -24.23
CA ALA A 257 -20.63 11.48 -24.64
C ALA A 257 -20.34 12.95 -24.90
N ARG A 258 -19.25 13.44 -24.34
CA ARG A 258 -18.77 14.81 -24.54
C ARG A 258 -17.25 14.85 -24.60
N VAL A 259 -16.73 15.91 -25.21
CA VAL A 259 -15.29 16.14 -25.32
C VAL A 259 -14.93 17.37 -24.51
N ARG A 260 -13.92 17.22 -23.63
CA ARG A 260 -13.25 18.35 -22.96
C ARG A 260 -11.94 18.63 -23.68
N ARG A 261 -11.70 19.90 -23.98
CA ARG A 261 -10.40 20.40 -24.44
C ARG A 261 -9.66 20.96 -23.25
N CYS A 262 -8.41 20.52 -23.05
CA CYS A 262 -7.56 20.91 -21.94
C CYS A 262 -6.19 21.34 -22.48
N ASP A 263 -5.61 22.42 -21.95
CA ASP A 263 -4.26 22.85 -22.29
C ASP A 263 -3.24 21.81 -21.88
N TYR A 264 -3.47 21.19 -20.73
CA TYR A 264 -2.69 20.07 -20.16
C TYR A 264 -3.62 19.03 -19.57
N VAL A 265 -3.22 17.77 -19.63
CA VAL A 265 -3.86 16.66 -18.88
C VAL A 265 -2.80 15.96 -18.05
N LEU A 266 -2.98 15.92 -16.73
CA LEU A 266 -2.25 15.01 -15.87
C LEU A 266 -3.12 13.79 -15.63
N CYS A 267 -2.68 12.64 -16.15
CA CYS A 267 -3.38 11.36 -16.08
C CYS A 267 -2.85 10.54 -14.91
N THR A 268 -3.71 10.26 -13.93
CA THR A 268 -3.42 9.36 -12.82
C THR A 268 -4.28 8.09 -12.88
N VAL A 269 -4.86 7.83 -14.04
CA VAL A 269 -5.59 6.59 -14.32
C VAL A 269 -4.59 5.44 -14.36
N PRO A 270 -4.80 4.37 -13.60
CA PRO A 270 -3.92 3.20 -13.64
C PRO A 270 -3.78 2.66 -15.06
N PHE A 271 -2.58 2.26 -15.45
CA PHE A 271 -2.33 1.75 -16.81
C PHE A 271 -3.12 0.46 -17.11
N SER A 272 -3.47 -0.31 -16.08
CA SER A 272 -4.42 -1.42 -16.18
C SER A 272 -5.80 -1.04 -16.74
N VAL A 273 -6.23 0.21 -16.53
CA VAL A 273 -7.46 0.79 -17.08
C VAL A 273 -7.17 1.56 -18.36
N LEU A 274 -6.09 2.35 -18.38
CA LEU A 274 -5.74 3.21 -19.50
C LEU A 274 -5.53 2.43 -20.81
N ARG A 275 -4.94 1.22 -20.72
CA ARG A 275 -4.66 0.36 -21.89
C ARG A 275 -5.90 -0.08 -22.66
N GLU A 276 -7.09 0.05 -22.08
CA GLU A 276 -8.35 -0.33 -22.71
C GLU A 276 -9.06 0.86 -23.36
N LEU A 277 -8.49 2.06 -23.20
CA LEU A 277 -9.05 3.26 -23.77
C LEU A 277 -8.35 3.59 -25.11
N PRO A 278 -9.09 4.13 -26.10
CA PRO A 278 -8.47 4.71 -27.28
C PRO A 278 -7.51 5.84 -26.94
N LEU A 279 -6.25 5.69 -27.36
CA LEU A 279 -5.16 6.63 -27.14
C LEU A 279 -4.65 7.13 -28.51
N ALA A 280 -5.27 8.18 -29.04
CA ALA A 280 -4.93 8.71 -30.36
C ALA A 280 -3.76 9.71 -30.27
N GLY A 281 -2.76 9.56 -31.16
CA GLY A 281 -1.59 10.43 -31.23
C GLY A 281 -0.46 10.07 -30.27
N PHE A 282 -0.55 8.93 -29.58
CA PHE A 282 0.52 8.41 -28.72
C PHE A 282 1.56 7.66 -29.56
N ASP A 283 2.84 7.78 -29.18
CA ASP A 283 3.89 7.00 -29.80
C ASP A 283 3.89 5.53 -29.28
N GLU A 284 4.53 4.65 -30.06
CA GLU A 284 4.51 3.22 -29.76
C GLU A 284 5.25 2.87 -28.44
N ASP A 285 6.30 3.62 -28.08
CA ASP A 285 7.02 3.39 -26.85
C ASP A 285 6.14 3.68 -25.61
N LYS A 286 5.34 4.76 -25.64
CA LYS A 286 4.36 5.01 -24.57
C LYS A 286 3.25 3.97 -24.54
N LEU A 287 2.74 3.56 -25.71
CA LEU A 287 1.73 2.51 -25.78
C LEU A 287 2.28 1.18 -25.24
N ALA A 288 3.53 0.86 -25.54
CA ALA A 288 4.22 -0.31 -24.97
C ALA A 288 4.35 -0.19 -23.44
N ALA A 289 4.80 0.95 -22.91
CA ALA A 289 4.89 1.18 -21.48
C ALA A 289 3.53 1.01 -20.77
N VAL A 290 2.44 1.50 -21.36
CA VAL A 290 1.07 1.34 -20.84
C VAL A 290 0.64 -0.14 -20.81
N ARG A 291 1.04 -0.93 -21.81
CA ARG A 291 0.73 -2.38 -21.88
C ARG A 291 1.56 -3.22 -20.93
N GLU A 292 2.83 -2.89 -20.75
CA GLU A 292 3.82 -3.68 -20.02
C GLU A 292 3.72 -3.58 -18.49
N VAL A 293 3.21 -2.47 -17.94
CA VAL A 293 3.07 -2.32 -16.49
C VAL A 293 2.09 -3.36 -15.94
N VAL A 294 2.59 -4.24 -15.08
CA VAL A 294 1.82 -5.31 -14.45
C VAL A 294 1.29 -4.86 -13.10
N TYR A 295 0.00 -5.09 -12.87
CA TYR A 295 -0.65 -4.83 -11.59
C TYR A 295 -0.95 -6.14 -10.88
N CYS A 296 -0.53 -6.23 -9.64
CA CYS A 296 -0.86 -7.35 -8.76
C CYS A 296 -2.29 -7.16 -8.23
N PRO A 297 -3.18 -8.14 -8.39
CA PRO A 297 -4.48 -8.09 -7.77
C PRO A 297 -4.35 -8.17 -6.25
N ALA A 298 -5.29 -7.54 -5.55
CA ALA A 298 -5.43 -7.62 -4.11
C ALA A 298 -6.91 -7.76 -3.74
N THR A 299 -7.21 -8.60 -2.75
CA THR A 299 -8.56 -8.74 -2.21
C THR A 299 -8.52 -8.63 -0.70
N LYS A 300 -9.36 -7.76 -0.16
CA LYS A 300 -9.52 -7.55 1.28
C LYS A 300 -10.94 -7.84 1.72
N VAL A 301 -11.08 -8.52 2.85
CA VAL A 301 -12.37 -8.81 3.49
C VAL A 301 -12.33 -8.38 4.93
N ALA A 302 -13.25 -7.52 5.33
CA ALA A 302 -13.41 -7.04 6.69
C ALA A 302 -14.60 -7.71 7.36
N VAL A 303 -14.49 -7.99 8.65
CA VAL A 303 -15.59 -8.55 9.47
C VAL A 303 -15.86 -7.63 10.64
N HIS A 304 -17.11 -7.22 10.79
CA HIS A 304 -17.63 -6.51 11.94
C HIS A 304 -18.17 -7.53 12.97
N CYS A 305 -17.61 -7.49 14.16
CA CYS A 305 -17.91 -8.38 15.26
C CYS A 305 -18.67 -7.66 16.37
N ARG A 306 -19.48 -8.40 17.11
CA ARG A 306 -20.19 -7.87 18.29
C ARG A 306 -19.21 -7.37 19.35
N GLU A 307 -18.07 -8.01 19.49
CA GLU A 307 -17.03 -7.68 20.47
C GLU A 307 -15.65 -8.04 19.93
N PRO A 308 -14.57 -7.46 20.43
CA PRO A 308 -13.19 -7.78 20.05
C PRO A 308 -12.74 -9.08 20.72
N PHE A 309 -13.27 -10.23 20.28
CA PHE A 309 -13.00 -11.55 20.86
C PHE A 309 -11.51 -11.92 20.90
N TRP A 310 -10.72 -11.42 19.94
CA TRP A 310 -9.28 -11.64 19.86
C TRP A 310 -8.49 -11.03 21.04
N GLU A 311 -9.02 -10.00 21.68
CA GLU A 311 -8.38 -9.41 22.87
C GLU A 311 -8.38 -10.36 24.05
N ARG A 312 -9.40 -11.23 24.16
CA ARG A 312 -9.43 -12.29 25.18
C ARG A 312 -8.39 -13.37 24.91
N GLU A 313 -7.91 -13.48 23.69
CA GLU A 313 -6.81 -14.35 23.30
C GLU A 313 -5.44 -13.67 23.45
N GLY A 314 -5.40 -12.44 23.98
CA GLY A 314 -4.19 -11.66 24.19
C GLY A 314 -3.67 -10.96 22.94
N ILE A 315 -4.44 -10.97 21.81
CA ILE A 315 -4.04 -10.33 20.56
C ILE A 315 -4.42 -8.85 20.64
N ARG A 316 -3.46 -7.95 20.44
CA ARG A 316 -3.63 -6.50 20.55
C ARG A 316 -3.12 -5.74 19.32
N GLY A 317 -3.37 -6.25 18.15
CA GLY A 317 -2.89 -5.73 16.87
C GLY A 317 -2.12 -6.79 16.08
N GLY A 318 -1.31 -6.37 15.11
CA GLY A 318 -0.50 -7.27 14.30
C GLY A 318 -1.31 -8.16 13.37
N ALA A 319 -0.74 -9.27 12.97
CA ALA A 319 -1.38 -10.16 12.01
C ALA A 319 -1.20 -11.64 12.35
N SER A 320 -2.25 -12.43 12.05
CA SER A 320 -2.19 -13.89 11.96
C SER A 320 -2.07 -14.34 10.51
N PHE A 321 -1.48 -15.52 10.32
CA PHE A 321 -1.25 -16.09 9.00
C PHE A 321 -1.96 -17.44 8.89
N SER A 322 -2.83 -17.56 7.88
CA SER A 322 -3.49 -18.80 7.52
C SER A 322 -2.72 -19.45 6.36
N GLY A 323 -2.57 -20.75 6.40
CA GLY A 323 -2.11 -21.54 5.26
C GLY A 323 -3.13 -21.66 4.14
N GLY A 324 -4.35 -21.17 4.34
CA GLY A 324 -5.47 -21.27 3.43
C GLY A 324 -5.73 -20.01 2.61
N ARG A 325 -7.02 -19.82 2.22
CA ARG A 325 -7.43 -18.74 1.29
C ARG A 325 -7.36 -17.35 1.87
N ILE A 326 -7.52 -17.18 3.20
CA ILE A 326 -7.57 -15.84 3.82
C ILE A 326 -6.19 -15.21 3.99
N ARG A 327 -5.13 -16.00 3.92
CA ARG A 327 -3.72 -15.60 4.04
C ARG A 327 -3.44 -14.83 5.31
N GLN A 328 -3.65 -13.52 5.30
CA GLN A 328 -3.32 -12.60 6.38
C GLN A 328 -4.59 -12.05 7.03
N THR A 329 -4.66 -12.12 8.35
CA THR A 329 -5.72 -11.50 9.16
C THR A 329 -5.06 -10.41 10.02
N TYR A 330 -5.47 -9.14 9.86
CA TYR A 330 -4.96 -8.04 10.68
C TYR A 330 -5.98 -7.66 11.74
N TYR A 331 -5.49 -7.50 12.96
CA TYR A 331 -6.29 -7.08 14.09
C TYR A 331 -6.12 -5.57 14.33
N PRO A 332 -7.19 -4.86 14.72
CA PRO A 332 -7.06 -3.48 15.13
C PRO A 332 -6.19 -3.40 16.38
N THR A 333 -5.39 -2.36 16.47
CA THR A 333 -4.64 -2.08 17.69
C THR A 333 -5.62 -1.65 18.77
N SER A 334 -5.65 -2.38 19.88
CA SER A 334 -6.49 -2.07 21.04
C SER A 334 -5.68 -1.29 22.07
N GLY A 335 -6.31 -0.25 22.60
CA GLY A 335 -5.72 0.63 23.61
C GLY A 335 -5.50 2.06 23.08
N VAL A 336 -5.17 2.94 23.99
CA VAL A 336 -4.77 4.31 23.67
C VAL A 336 -3.30 4.27 23.27
N ASP A 337 -3.03 4.03 21.96
CA ASP A 337 -1.69 4.20 21.46
C ASP A 337 -1.32 5.69 21.54
N GLU A 338 -0.17 6.01 22.12
CA GLU A 338 0.35 7.37 22.12
C GLU A 338 0.61 7.83 20.67
N PRO A 339 0.38 9.13 20.37
CA PRO A 339 0.76 9.67 19.08
C PRO A 339 2.25 9.50 18.81
N VAL A 340 2.57 9.15 17.58
CA VAL A 340 3.97 9.13 17.11
C VAL A 340 4.35 10.53 16.67
N ALA A 341 5.45 11.06 17.18
CA ALA A 341 5.96 12.37 16.78
C ALA A 341 6.26 12.40 15.27
N VAL A 342 5.72 13.39 14.59
CA VAL A 342 5.97 13.64 13.15
C VAL A 342 6.99 14.77 13.05
N ALA A 343 8.08 14.55 12.32
CA ALA A 343 9.07 15.59 12.08
C ALA A 343 8.43 16.78 11.35
N GLY A 344 8.56 17.99 11.89
CA GLY A 344 7.97 19.22 11.33
C GLY A 344 6.91 19.90 12.21
N ASP A 345 6.50 19.30 13.31
CA ASP A 345 5.57 19.90 14.27
C ASP A 345 6.32 20.82 15.27
N ALA A 346 6.88 21.91 14.77
CA ALA A 346 7.44 22.96 15.61
C ALA A 346 6.34 23.97 15.96
N GLY A 347 5.60 23.68 17.04
CA GLY A 347 4.80 24.69 17.72
C GLY A 347 3.29 24.61 17.59
N GLY A 348 2.70 23.54 18.11
CA GLY A 348 1.30 23.53 18.49
C GLY A 348 1.17 23.03 19.92
N THR A 349 1.02 23.93 20.90
CA THR A 349 0.45 23.57 22.19
C THR A 349 -1.01 23.19 21.96
N GLY A 350 -1.21 21.98 21.45
CA GLY A 350 -2.54 21.41 21.20
C GLY A 350 -3.24 21.16 22.52
N THR A 351 -4.17 22.00 22.86
CA THR A 351 -5.20 21.72 23.86
C THR A 351 -5.87 20.40 23.49
N GLY A 352 -5.69 19.42 24.36
CA GLY A 352 -6.11 18.04 24.21
C GLY A 352 -7.44 17.80 23.50
N ALA A 353 -7.36 17.50 22.22
CA ALA A 353 -8.38 16.70 21.60
C ALA A 353 -8.30 15.31 22.26
N ARG A 354 -9.34 14.92 22.98
CA ARG A 354 -9.46 13.63 23.66
C ARG A 354 -9.03 12.54 22.68
N ALA A 355 -7.91 11.90 23.01
CA ALA A 355 -7.52 10.62 22.39
C ALA A 355 -8.80 9.78 22.32
N GLY A 356 -9.04 9.13 21.17
CA GLY A 356 -10.24 8.34 20.96
C GLY A 356 -10.45 7.42 22.14
N GLY A 357 -11.43 7.79 22.99
CA GLY A 357 -11.83 7.00 24.14
C GLY A 357 -12.16 5.60 23.64
N ALA A 358 -12.05 4.60 24.52
CA ALA A 358 -12.51 3.25 24.22
C ALA A 358 -13.88 3.37 23.53
N GLY A 359 -13.93 2.97 22.23
CA GLY A 359 -15.14 3.17 21.43
C GLY A 359 -16.33 2.54 22.15
N ASP A 360 -17.52 3.07 21.94
CA ASP A 360 -18.74 2.54 22.55
C ASP A 360 -18.78 1.00 22.33
N PRO A 361 -18.69 0.20 23.41
CA PRO A 361 -18.67 -1.26 23.29
C PRO A 361 -19.91 -1.82 22.56
N SER A 362 -21.02 -1.06 22.55
CA SER A 362 -22.24 -1.43 21.85
C SER A 362 -22.08 -1.45 20.34
N LEU A 363 -21.13 -0.69 19.80
CA LEU A 363 -20.82 -0.63 18.37
C LEU A 363 -20.04 -1.86 17.88
N GLY A 364 -19.44 -2.65 18.80
CA GLY A 364 -18.61 -3.78 18.45
C GLY A 364 -17.21 -3.39 17.97
N ALA A 365 -16.56 -4.28 17.23
CA ALA A 365 -15.23 -4.06 16.69
C ALA A 365 -15.09 -4.68 15.30
N ALA A 366 -14.17 -4.17 14.49
CA ALA A 366 -13.95 -4.71 13.15
C ALA A 366 -12.49 -5.12 12.96
N LEU A 367 -12.27 -6.21 12.21
CA LEU A 367 -10.94 -6.67 11.83
C LEU A 367 -10.84 -6.90 10.33
N LEU A 368 -9.65 -6.81 9.78
CA LEU A 368 -9.36 -7.22 8.41
C LEU A 368 -9.16 -8.75 8.40
N ALA A 369 -10.24 -9.46 8.11
CA ALA A 369 -10.30 -10.92 8.20
C ALA A 369 -9.49 -11.64 7.12
N SER A 370 -9.29 -10.97 5.97
CA SER A 370 -8.47 -11.51 4.89
C SER A 370 -7.79 -10.39 4.13
N TYR A 371 -6.52 -10.57 3.88
CA TYR A 371 -5.74 -9.80 2.90
C TYR A 371 -4.93 -10.77 2.04
N THR A 372 -5.24 -10.78 0.76
CA THR A 372 -4.61 -11.64 -0.25
C THR A 372 -4.10 -10.81 -1.41
N ILE A 373 -3.05 -11.29 -2.06
CA ILE A 373 -2.45 -10.70 -3.26
C ILE A 373 -2.18 -11.79 -4.32
N GLY A 374 -2.01 -11.39 -5.58
CA GLY A 374 -1.76 -12.30 -6.69
C GLY A 374 -2.94 -13.22 -6.97
N GLU A 375 -2.68 -14.45 -7.37
CA GLU A 375 -3.69 -15.45 -7.74
C GLU A 375 -4.65 -15.76 -6.58
N ASP A 376 -4.16 -15.76 -5.33
CA ASP A 376 -5.03 -15.92 -4.17
C ASP A 376 -6.09 -14.82 -4.07
N ALA A 377 -5.70 -13.59 -4.46
CA ALA A 377 -6.65 -12.47 -4.51
C ALA A 377 -7.67 -12.61 -5.64
N ASP A 378 -7.26 -13.13 -6.80
CA ASP A 378 -8.17 -13.38 -7.92
C ASP A 378 -9.14 -14.50 -7.62
N VAL A 379 -8.68 -15.61 -7.02
CA VAL A 379 -9.55 -16.71 -6.59
C VAL A 379 -10.60 -16.21 -5.60
N LEU A 380 -10.18 -15.49 -4.57
CA LEU A 380 -11.11 -14.98 -3.56
C LEU A 380 -11.98 -13.85 -4.11
N GLY A 381 -11.39 -12.95 -4.91
CA GLY A 381 -12.06 -11.79 -5.52
C GLY A 381 -13.07 -12.16 -6.59
N GLY A 382 -12.84 -13.25 -7.33
CA GLY A 382 -13.75 -13.77 -8.36
C GLY A 382 -15.02 -14.42 -7.80
N MET A 383 -15.05 -14.76 -6.53
CA MET A 383 -16.25 -15.29 -5.89
C MET A 383 -17.32 -14.20 -5.77
N PRO A 384 -18.63 -14.52 -5.95
CA PRO A 384 -19.71 -13.64 -5.53
C PRO A 384 -19.55 -13.20 -4.07
N ALA A 385 -19.82 -11.93 -3.75
CA ALA A 385 -19.56 -11.40 -2.42
C ALA A 385 -20.15 -12.24 -1.26
N PRO A 386 -21.40 -12.76 -1.31
CA PRO A 386 -21.94 -13.59 -0.22
C PRO A 386 -21.17 -14.91 -0.04
N VAL A 387 -20.67 -15.51 -1.13
CA VAL A 387 -19.88 -16.75 -1.11
C VAL A 387 -18.51 -16.49 -0.51
N ARG A 388 -17.83 -15.42 -0.97
CA ARG A 388 -16.56 -14.95 -0.46
C ARG A 388 -16.62 -14.65 1.04
N HIS A 389 -17.65 -13.92 1.47
CA HIS A 389 -17.85 -13.55 2.87
C HIS A 389 -18.01 -14.80 3.76
N ARG A 390 -18.80 -15.76 3.33
CA ARG A 390 -19.00 -17.01 4.07
C ARG A 390 -17.70 -17.79 4.15
N ALA A 391 -17.00 -18.00 3.04
CA ALA A 391 -15.74 -18.73 2.99
C ALA A 391 -14.68 -18.13 3.93
N VAL A 392 -14.59 -16.79 3.98
CA VAL A 392 -13.65 -16.09 4.87
C VAL A 392 -14.04 -16.27 6.34
N VAL A 393 -15.31 -16.12 6.70
CA VAL A 393 -15.78 -16.31 8.08
C VAL A 393 -15.58 -17.75 8.54
N GLU A 394 -15.87 -18.75 7.70
CA GLU A 394 -15.68 -20.16 8.01
C GLU A 394 -14.20 -20.50 8.22
N GLU A 395 -13.31 -20.01 7.36
CA GLU A 395 -11.88 -20.27 7.48
C GLU A 395 -11.27 -19.56 8.70
N LEU A 396 -11.61 -18.28 8.91
CA LEU A 396 -11.18 -17.54 10.10
C LEU A 396 -11.72 -18.20 11.38
N GLY A 397 -12.90 -18.78 11.31
CA GLY A 397 -13.52 -19.55 12.42
C GLY A 397 -12.74 -20.79 12.83
N ARG A 398 -11.89 -21.35 11.96
CA ARG A 398 -10.97 -22.46 12.35
C ARG A 398 -9.85 -21.96 13.26
N MET A 399 -9.40 -20.72 13.04
CA MET A 399 -8.42 -20.06 13.88
C MET A 399 -9.05 -19.48 15.15
N HIS A 400 -10.27 -18.96 15.02
CA HIS A 400 -11.04 -18.28 16.07
C HIS A 400 -12.46 -18.86 16.19
N PRO A 401 -12.66 -19.98 16.87
CA PRO A 401 -13.99 -20.62 16.98
C PRO A 401 -15.08 -19.70 17.55
N GLN A 402 -14.71 -18.68 18.32
CA GLN A 402 -15.64 -17.69 18.86
C GLN A 402 -16.38 -16.93 17.77
N LEU A 403 -15.78 -16.74 16.59
CA LEU A 403 -16.39 -16.06 15.46
C LEU A 403 -17.65 -16.75 14.95
N LEU A 404 -17.70 -18.08 15.07
CA LEU A 404 -18.83 -18.90 14.60
C LEU A 404 -20.03 -18.90 15.57
N ARG A 405 -19.93 -18.29 16.75
CA ARG A 405 -21.04 -18.16 17.67
C ARG A 405 -22.15 -17.30 17.08
N ARG A 406 -23.39 -17.69 17.28
CA ARG A 406 -24.56 -16.94 16.79
C ARG A 406 -24.51 -15.46 17.24
N GLY A 407 -24.66 -14.56 16.29
CA GLY A 407 -24.67 -13.12 16.54
C GLY A 407 -23.29 -12.48 16.81
N MET A 408 -22.19 -13.23 16.67
CA MET A 408 -20.84 -12.68 16.76
C MET A 408 -20.54 -11.80 15.54
N VAL A 409 -20.79 -12.28 14.33
CA VAL A 409 -20.65 -11.50 13.10
C VAL A 409 -21.87 -10.62 12.90
N ARG A 410 -21.68 -9.30 12.84
CA ARG A 410 -22.71 -8.29 12.57
C ARG A 410 -22.74 -7.85 11.12
N GLY A 411 -21.60 -7.90 10.44
CA GLY A 411 -21.48 -7.48 9.05
C GLY A 411 -20.16 -7.92 8.43
N VAL A 412 -20.14 -8.00 7.11
CA VAL A 412 -18.94 -8.31 6.35
C VAL A 412 -18.89 -7.38 5.15
N ALA A 413 -17.73 -6.82 4.86
CA ALA A 413 -17.49 -5.99 3.68
C ALA A 413 -16.25 -6.50 2.96
N SER A 414 -16.17 -6.30 1.65
CA SER A 414 -15.00 -6.72 0.90
C SER A 414 -14.77 -5.85 -0.34
N LEU A 415 -13.52 -5.81 -0.77
CA LEU A 415 -13.12 -5.15 -2.00
C LEU A 415 -12.07 -6.00 -2.71
N ALA A 416 -12.39 -6.39 -3.94
CA ALA A 416 -11.49 -7.09 -4.85
C ALA A 416 -10.93 -6.07 -5.86
N TRP A 417 -9.70 -5.64 -5.64
CA TRP A 417 -9.07 -4.60 -6.47
C TRP A 417 -8.76 -5.07 -7.90
N GLY A 418 -8.51 -6.38 -8.10
CA GLY A 418 -8.29 -6.97 -9.42
C GLY A 418 -9.50 -6.80 -10.35
N GLY A 419 -10.71 -7.05 -9.83
CA GLY A 419 -11.96 -6.85 -10.55
C GLY A 419 -12.55 -5.44 -10.47
N HIS A 420 -11.91 -4.51 -9.75
CA HIS A 420 -12.45 -3.17 -9.53
C HIS A 420 -12.36 -2.32 -10.82
N PRO A 421 -13.47 -1.75 -11.33
CA PRO A 421 -13.52 -1.15 -12.67
C PRO A 421 -12.58 0.04 -12.88
N TRP A 422 -12.22 0.74 -11.81
CA TRP A 422 -11.41 1.95 -11.86
C TRP A 422 -9.92 1.72 -11.55
N THR A 423 -9.51 0.49 -11.21
CA THR A 423 -8.12 0.20 -10.85
C THR A 423 -7.57 -1.04 -11.50
N ARG A 424 -8.40 -2.11 -11.66
CA ARG A 424 -8.02 -3.41 -12.21
C ARG A 424 -6.66 -3.91 -11.68
N GLY A 425 -6.46 -3.74 -10.37
CA GLY A 425 -5.27 -4.11 -9.63
C GLY A 425 -5.13 -3.37 -8.32
N GLY A 426 -4.44 -3.97 -7.38
CA GLY A 426 -4.14 -3.41 -6.06
C GLY A 426 -2.92 -2.47 -6.11
N CYS A 427 -1.84 -2.92 -6.70
CA CYS A 427 -0.57 -2.20 -6.81
C CYS A 427 0.30 -2.78 -7.91
N THR A 428 1.38 -2.08 -8.28
CA THR A 428 2.43 -2.64 -9.11
C THR A 428 3.48 -3.32 -8.24
N ILE A 429 3.98 -4.48 -8.68
CA ILE A 429 5.09 -5.21 -8.07
C ILE A 429 6.17 -5.39 -9.13
N ARG A 430 7.40 -5.01 -8.79
CA ARG A 430 8.56 -5.09 -9.70
C ARG A 430 9.59 -6.12 -9.24
N TRP A 431 9.17 -7.14 -8.51
CA TRP A 431 10.04 -8.23 -8.12
C TRP A 431 10.49 -9.00 -9.37
N GLY A 432 11.78 -9.29 -9.44
CA GLY A 432 12.36 -9.98 -10.58
C GLY A 432 12.95 -9.10 -11.68
N ALA A 433 12.65 -7.81 -11.71
CA ALA A 433 13.38 -6.86 -12.53
C ALA A 433 14.65 -6.38 -11.80
N ASP A 434 15.75 -6.23 -12.54
CA ASP A 434 16.96 -5.59 -12.00
C ASP A 434 16.73 -4.08 -11.75
N PRO A 435 17.59 -3.40 -10.97
CA PRO A 435 17.43 -1.98 -10.68
C PRO A 435 17.36 -1.08 -11.92
N ALA A 436 18.15 -1.38 -12.95
CA ALA A 436 18.15 -0.59 -14.19
C ALA A 436 16.84 -0.77 -14.97
N GLY A 437 16.36 -2.02 -15.10
CA GLY A 437 15.07 -2.31 -15.74
C GLY A 437 13.88 -1.72 -14.97
N ARG A 438 13.94 -1.69 -13.63
CA ARG A 438 12.92 -1.00 -12.82
C ARG A 438 12.87 0.49 -13.11
N GLU A 439 14.02 1.13 -13.16
CA GLU A 439 14.12 2.57 -13.44
C GLU A 439 13.73 2.91 -14.89
N GLU A 440 14.13 2.11 -15.86
CA GLU A 440 13.71 2.27 -17.25
C GLU A 440 12.17 2.19 -17.37
N GLN A 441 11.55 1.18 -16.77
CA GLN A 441 10.09 1.03 -16.76
C GLN A 441 9.41 2.26 -16.13
N ARG A 442 9.95 2.76 -15.01
CA ARG A 442 9.46 3.95 -14.33
C ARG A 442 9.51 5.17 -15.24
N LEU A 443 10.67 5.44 -15.83
CA LEU A 443 10.88 6.60 -16.71
C LEU A 443 9.99 6.54 -17.94
N ARG A 444 9.83 5.38 -18.57
CA ARG A 444 8.90 5.18 -19.70
C ARG A 444 7.45 5.43 -19.28
N ALA A 445 7.06 4.98 -18.08
CA ALA A 445 5.71 5.21 -17.53
C ALA A 445 5.47 6.71 -17.26
N LEU A 446 6.42 7.41 -16.66
CA LEU A 446 6.32 8.83 -16.31
C LEU A 446 6.42 9.76 -17.55
N ARG A 447 7.14 9.36 -18.60
CA ARG A 447 7.43 10.18 -19.80
C ARG A 447 6.16 10.83 -20.37
N PRO A 448 6.12 12.17 -20.53
CA PRO A 448 4.98 12.87 -21.12
C PRO A 448 4.73 12.50 -22.59
N GLN A 449 3.52 12.70 -23.06
CA GLN A 449 3.11 12.61 -24.44
C GLN A 449 2.46 13.92 -24.88
N GLY A 450 3.21 14.77 -25.57
CA GLY A 450 2.77 16.10 -25.91
C GLY A 450 2.40 16.93 -24.67
N ARG A 451 1.12 17.23 -24.49
CA ARG A 451 0.58 17.96 -23.34
C ARG A 451 -0.12 17.04 -22.31
N MET A 452 0.09 15.73 -22.43
CA MET A 452 -0.41 14.76 -21.46
C MET A 452 0.73 14.20 -20.61
N TYR A 453 0.59 14.32 -19.29
CA TYR A 453 1.54 13.92 -18.26
C TYR A 453 0.95 12.76 -17.48
N PHE A 454 1.80 11.98 -16.82
CA PHE A 454 1.40 10.77 -16.10
C PHE A 454 1.92 10.80 -14.68
N ALA A 455 1.12 10.30 -13.74
CA ALA A 455 1.51 10.09 -12.36
C ALA A 455 0.69 8.95 -11.74
N GLY A 456 1.14 8.42 -10.64
CA GLY A 456 0.57 7.30 -9.91
C GLY A 456 1.70 6.41 -9.41
N GLU A 457 1.42 5.49 -8.47
CA GLU A 457 2.46 4.62 -7.91
C GLU A 457 3.22 3.80 -8.97
N HIS A 458 2.60 3.54 -10.11
CA HIS A 458 3.22 2.86 -11.25
C HIS A 458 4.27 3.70 -11.99
N CYS A 459 4.31 5.01 -11.75
CA CYS A 459 5.30 5.95 -12.29
C CYS A 459 6.41 6.31 -11.27
N ALA A 460 6.44 5.66 -10.10
CA ALA A 460 7.30 6.04 -8.99
C ALA A 460 8.45 5.06 -8.75
N THR A 461 9.45 5.49 -7.98
CA THR A 461 10.53 4.63 -7.48
C THR A 461 10.00 3.64 -6.44
N GLU A 462 9.07 4.08 -5.58
CA GLU A 462 8.43 3.33 -4.51
C GLU A 462 6.99 2.94 -4.91
N PRO A 463 6.79 1.89 -5.74
CA PRO A 463 5.45 1.43 -6.10
C PRO A 463 4.73 0.82 -4.89
N ALA A 464 3.41 0.58 -5.03
CA ALA A 464 2.55 -0.03 -4.01
C ALA A 464 2.27 0.84 -2.76
N TRP A 465 2.87 2.00 -2.63
CA TRP A 465 2.71 2.91 -1.50
C TRP A 465 2.06 4.25 -1.88
N ILE A 466 1.52 4.95 -0.87
CA ILE A 466 1.04 6.33 -1.04
C ILE A 466 2.21 7.24 -1.46
N GLU A 467 3.42 6.98 -0.93
CA GLU A 467 4.64 7.72 -1.24
C GLU A 467 4.88 7.82 -2.74
N GLY A 468 4.81 6.69 -3.45
CA GLY A 468 5.01 6.68 -4.90
C GLY A 468 3.95 7.47 -5.66
N ALA A 469 2.71 7.50 -5.16
CA ALA A 469 1.68 8.35 -5.76
C ALA A 469 1.98 9.85 -5.55
N VAL A 470 2.50 10.22 -4.39
CA VAL A 470 2.92 11.60 -4.08
C VAL A 470 4.17 11.99 -4.88
N GLU A 471 5.19 11.14 -4.87
CA GLU A 471 6.44 11.33 -5.63
C GLU A 471 6.18 11.63 -7.09
N SER A 472 5.51 10.72 -7.79
CA SER A 472 5.24 10.86 -9.22
C SER A 472 4.34 12.05 -9.55
N ALA A 473 3.44 12.42 -8.64
CA ALA A 473 2.61 13.61 -8.80
C ALA A 473 3.46 14.89 -8.77
N LEU A 474 4.40 15.00 -7.83
CA LEU A 474 5.32 16.14 -7.73
C LEU A 474 6.23 16.23 -8.95
N GLU A 475 6.81 15.11 -9.40
CA GLU A 475 7.61 15.07 -10.63
C GLU A 475 6.80 15.54 -11.86
N ALA A 476 5.56 15.07 -12.00
CA ALA A 476 4.70 15.49 -13.12
C ALA A 476 4.33 16.99 -13.05
N VAL A 477 4.09 17.52 -11.85
CA VAL A 477 3.86 18.96 -11.62
C VAL A 477 5.07 19.78 -12.05
N GLU A 478 6.29 19.38 -11.69
CA GLU A 478 7.51 20.05 -12.12
C GLU A 478 7.68 20.03 -13.64
N LEU A 479 7.39 18.90 -14.29
CA LEU A 479 7.46 18.79 -15.75
C LEU A 479 6.47 19.75 -16.42
N ILE A 480 5.22 19.82 -15.95
CA ILE A 480 4.21 20.76 -16.45
C ILE A 480 4.69 22.20 -16.27
N ALA A 481 5.18 22.56 -15.09
CA ALA A 481 5.66 23.91 -14.80
C ALA A 481 6.85 24.33 -15.67
N ARG A 482 7.81 23.42 -15.88
CA ARG A 482 8.98 23.66 -16.77
C ARG A 482 8.56 23.83 -18.24
N ASP A 483 7.62 23.02 -18.70
CA ASP A 483 7.15 23.10 -20.09
C ASP A 483 6.33 24.37 -20.35
N GLU A 484 5.53 24.81 -19.38
CA GLU A 484 4.82 26.09 -19.46
C GLU A 484 5.80 27.27 -19.50
N ALA A 485 6.80 27.28 -18.62
CA ALA A 485 7.81 28.34 -18.59
C ALA A 485 8.59 28.44 -19.90
N ARG A 486 8.87 27.33 -20.59
CA ARG A 486 9.54 27.33 -21.90
C ARG A 486 8.66 27.89 -23.02
N ARG A 487 7.34 27.76 -22.94
CA ARG A 487 6.38 28.19 -23.95
C ARG A 487 6.04 29.67 -23.83
N ASP A 488 5.95 30.18 -22.61
CA ASP A 488 5.60 31.58 -22.35
C ASP A 488 6.73 32.56 -22.66
N GLY A 489 7.96 32.10 -22.90
CA GLY A 489 9.13 32.95 -23.18
C GLY A 489 9.55 33.79 -21.96
N PRO A 490 10.61 34.63 -22.11
CA PRO A 490 11.20 35.41 -21.00
C PRO A 490 10.30 36.51 -20.40
N CYS A 491 9.18 36.87 -21.04
CA CYS A 491 8.33 38.00 -20.62
C CYS A 491 7.39 37.74 -19.44
N ARG A 492 7.20 36.50 -19.00
CA ARG A 492 6.34 36.14 -17.82
C ARG A 492 7.11 35.61 -16.61
N GLY A 493 8.45 35.58 -16.66
CA GLY A 493 9.28 35.02 -15.58
C GLY A 493 9.16 35.71 -14.20
N GLU A 494 8.47 36.83 -14.09
CA GLU A 494 8.26 37.50 -12.80
C GLU A 494 7.15 36.93 -11.94
N ARG A 495 6.18 36.18 -12.51
CA ARG A 495 5.11 35.53 -11.75
C ARG A 495 5.57 34.30 -10.96
N TRP A 496 6.70 33.72 -11.32
CA TRP A 496 7.18 32.44 -10.78
C TRP A 496 8.22 32.55 -9.66
N ARG A 497 8.72 33.74 -9.37
CA ARG A 497 9.78 33.97 -8.35
C ARG A 497 9.29 33.99 -6.90
N GLY A 498 8.00 33.80 -6.64
CA GLY A 498 7.40 33.94 -5.31
C GLY A 498 6.96 32.65 -4.62
N ALA A 499 6.97 31.50 -5.31
CA ALA A 499 6.59 30.24 -4.71
C ALA A 499 7.86 29.48 -4.27
N ALA A 500 8.36 29.78 -3.07
CA ALA A 500 9.35 28.94 -2.42
C ALA A 500 8.74 27.52 -2.24
N ALA A 501 9.52 26.50 -2.57
CA ALA A 501 9.21 25.13 -2.16
C ALA A 501 8.94 25.13 -0.64
N PRO A 502 8.01 24.30 -0.13
CA PRO A 502 7.81 24.23 1.30
C PRO A 502 9.12 23.86 1.97
N ALA A 503 9.57 24.69 2.91
CA ALA A 503 10.78 24.44 3.70
C ALA A 503 10.66 23.03 4.33
N GLY A 504 11.55 22.11 3.95
CA GLY A 504 11.57 20.73 4.41
C GLY A 504 11.47 19.67 3.31
N LEU A 505 11.32 20.05 2.01
CA LEU A 505 11.31 19.10 0.89
C LEU A 505 12.58 19.17 0.03
N GLU A 506 13.58 19.99 0.41
CA GLU A 506 14.89 19.98 -0.23
C GLU A 506 15.77 18.90 0.40
N ALA A 507 16.19 17.98 -0.43
CA ALA A 507 17.29 17.02 -0.30
C ALA A 507 17.43 16.28 1.05
N ALA A 508 16.91 15.05 1.10
CA ALA A 508 17.50 13.95 1.84
C ALA A 508 17.55 12.71 0.93
#